data_4b475dcb88e784abfa0d3183937eaa27
#
_entry.id   4b475dcb88e784abfa0d3183937eaa27
#
_cell.length_a   1.000
_cell.length_b   1.000
_cell.length_c   1.000
_cell.angle_alpha   90.00
_cell.angle_beta   90.00
_cell.angle_gamma   90.00
#
_symmetry.space_group_name_H-M   'P 1'
#
loop_
_entity.id
_entity.type
_entity.pdbx_description
1 polymer ?
#
loop_
_entity_poly.entity_id
_entity_poly.type
_entity_poly.pdbx_seq_one_letter_code
_entity_poly.pdbx_strand_id
1 'polypeptide(L)'
;MQTTSRPSLVTPLSVSTPTRVNWPHVAWFLGLTFALTWLADLVLYWNGGLAGPVTSLLLQFQMLLPAFSALLLGAFFFRESPLYYRSNRTASRWFVYFYLLLTGLYSIGLMASLIRPEQTATISALLLIPNLIGLILLVVLRWRAGGEAFSGAGLAGGKWRVWLVYGVGLIAFYGLQTLLNYVFKLGQVVDLKAAFPQMAAANLPAPALMLSMAINTLIVGPFLGLIITFGEEYGWRGYLQTELTRLGRVRGVFLLGVIWGMWHWPVIWMGYNYPGQPVLGSIAMVLMCVILAYFLAYAVFKSNGIWTAAYLHALNNQALSFFAMTW
;
A
#
# COMPACT_ATOMS: atom_id res chain seq x y z
N MET A 1 51.89 -32.99 -3.94
CA MET A 1 50.60 -32.36 -4.31
C MET A 1 50.25 -31.35 -3.24
N GLN A 2 50.58 -30.09 -3.46
CA GLN A 2 50.21 -28.99 -2.54
C GLN A 2 48.92 -28.39 -3.03
N THR A 3 47.89 -28.51 -2.20
CA THR A 3 46.58 -27.84 -2.42
C THR A 3 46.71 -26.39 -1.98
N THR A 4 46.77 -25.47 -2.92
CA THR A 4 46.70 -24.03 -2.69
C THR A 4 45.25 -23.64 -2.38
N SER A 5 44.98 -23.38 -1.12
CA SER A 5 43.71 -22.71 -0.70
C SER A 5 43.70 -21.25 -1.18
N ARG A 6 42.75 -20.92 -2.05
CA ARG A 6 42.47 -19.53 -2.43
C ARG A 6 41.88 -18.79 -1.22
N PRO A 7 42.38 -17.61 -0.88
CA PRO A 7 41.74 -16.79 0.14
C PRO A 7 40.40 -16.24 -0.38
N SER A 8 39.36 -16.46 0.38
CA SER A 8 38.05 -15.85 0.15
C SER A 8 38.08 -14.36 0.50
N LEU A 9 38.35 -13.52 -0.49
CA LEU A 9 38.19 -12.08 -0.39
C LEU A 9 36.70 -11.71 -0.65
N VAL A 10 35.88 -11.86 0.35
CA VAL A 10 34.64 -11.06 0.48
C VAL A 10 34.55 -10.64 1.94
N THR A 11 35.25 -9.56 2.26
CA THR A 11 34.93 -8.77 3.45
C THR A 11 33.60 -8.07 3.14
N PRO A 12 32.49 -8.31 3.88
CA PRO A 12 31.33 -7.50 3.73
C PRO A 12 31.71 -6.07 4.11
N LEU A 13 31.52 -5.13 3.20
CA LEU A 13 31.57 -3.71 3.54
C LEU A 13 30.59 -3.50 4.70
N SER A 14 31.13 -3.36 5.90
CA SER A 14 30.39 -2.93 7.07
C SER A 14 30.03 -1.46 6.87
N VAL A 15 29.00 -1.21 6.09
CA VAL A 15 28.28 0.04 6.19
C VAL A 15 27.68 0.01 7.60
N SER A 16 28.29 0.76 8.51
CA SER A 16 27.76 0.95 9.87
C SER A 16 26.34 1.47 9.74
N THR A 17 25.38 0.56 9.87
CA THR A 17 23.97 0.97 9.95
C THR A 17 23.86 1.94 11.11
N PRO A 18 23.34 3.17 10.90
CA PRO A 18 23.18 4.13 11.98
C PRO A 18 22.42 3.47 13.14
N THR A 19 23.01 3.47 14.32
CA THR A 19 22.44 2.79 15.49
C THR A 19 21.29 3.56 16.13
N ARG A 20 21.04 4.78 15.67
CA ARG A 20 20.01 5.68 16.22
C ARG A 20 19.03 6.12 15.13
N VAL A 21 17.78 6.33 15.53
CA VAL A 21 16.72 6.91 14.66
C VAL A 21 17.12 8.32 14.25
N ASN A 22 16.98 8.65 12.98
CA ASN A 22 17.12 10.01 12.49
C ASN A 22 15.78 10.78 12.66
N TRP A 23 15.54 11.25 13.89
CA TRP A 23 14.29 11.94 14.23
C TRP A 23 13.98 13.17 13.38
N PRO A 24 14.94 14.04 13.00
CA PRO A 24 14.67 15.13 12.06
C PRO A 24 14.12 14.66 10.74
N HIS A 25 14.68 13.59 10.12
CA HIS A 25 14.17 13.04 8.86
C HIS A 25 12.80 12.40 9.03
N VAL A 26 12.57 11.66 10.13
CA VAL A 26 11.26 11.10 10.46
C VAL A 26 10.23 12.21 10.61
N ALA A 27 10.57 13.32 11.31
CA ALA A 27 9.67 14.46 11.49
C ALA A 27 9.31 15.13 10.15
N TRP A 28 10.28 15.34 9.26
CA TRP A 28 10.02 15.87 7.91
C TRP A 28 9.12 14.95 7.09
N PHE A 29 9.39 13.64 7.14
CA PHE A 29 8.56 12.65 6.43
C PHE A 29 7.12 12.66 6.95
N LEU A 30 6.94 12.56 8.27
CA LEU A 30 5.61 12.56 8.88
C LEU A 30 4.89 13.90 8.65
N GLY A 31 5.58 15.02 8.87
CA GLY A 31 5.01 16.35 8.65
C GLY A 31 4.50 16.54 7.23
N LEU A 32 5.30 16.18 6.23
CA LEU A 32 4.90 16.28 4.83
C LEU A 32 3.75 15.32 4.48
N THR A 33 3.86 14.04 4.91
CA THR A 33 2.84 13.02 4.63
C THR A 33 1.48 13.40 5.23
N PHE A 34 1.47 13.76 6.53
CA PHE A 34 0.22 14.12 7.21
C PHE A 34 -0.35 15.41 6.66
N ALA A 35 0.47 16.44 6.42
CA ALA A 35 -0.01 17.71 5.87
C ALA A 35 -0.67 17.51 4.50
N LEU A 36 -0.02 16.79 3.57
CA LEU A 36 -0.58 16.57 2.24
C LEU A 36 -1.86 15.72 2.31
N THR A 37 -1.88 14.67 3.13
CA THR A 37 -3.05 13.79 3.25
C THR A 37 -4.21 14.52 3.89
N TRP A 38 -4.00 15.18 5.02
CA TRP A 38 -5.07 15.87 5.73
C TRP A 38 -5.60 17.10 4.98
N LEU A 39 -4.77 17.75 4.17
CA LEU A 39 -5.24 18.75 3.20
C LEU A 39 -6.14 18.11 2.12
N ALA A 40 -5.77 16.93 1.61
CA ALA A 40 -6.63 16.19 0.69
C ALA A 40 -7.95 15.77 1.36
N ASP A 41 -7.91 15.34 2.63
CA ASP A 41 -9.11 15.04 3.42
C ASP A 41 -10.02 16.26 3.62
N LEU A 42 -9.42 17.42 3.82
CA LEU A 42 -10.17 18.68 3.93
C LEU A 42 -10.87 19.02 2.61
N VAL A 43 -10.20 18.80 1.47
CA VAL A 43 -10.80 18.91 0.14
C VAL A 43 -11.95 17.91 -0.02
N LEU A 44 -11.77 16.66 0.44
CA LEU A 44 -12.82 15.64 0.44
C LEU A 44 -14.03 16.10 1.24
N TYR A 45 -13.82 16.58 2.45
CA TYR A 45 -14.89 17.06 3.34
C TYR A 45 -15.73 18.16 2.68
N TRP A 46 -15.07 19.14 2.06
CA TRP A 46 -15.76 20.25 1.37
C TRP A 46 -16.48 19.84 0.08
N ASN A 47 -16.11 18.70 -0.50
CA ASN A 47 -16.74 18.19 -1.73
C ASN A 47 -17.74 17.04 -1.47
N GLY A 48 -18.40 17.05 -0.34
CA GLY A 48 -19.48 16.11 0.01
C GLY A 48 -19.01 14.91 0.82
N GLY A 49 -17.80 14.91 1.35
CA GLY A 49 -17.24 13.84 2.16
C GLY A 49 -17.21 12.52 1.41
N LEU A 50 -17.50 11.43 2.10
CA LEU A 50 -17.47 10.08 1.51
C LEU A 50 -18.62 9.78 0.52
N ALA A 51 -19.64 10.63 0.45
CA ALA A 51 -20.72 10.52 -0.53
C ALA A 51 -20.45 11.31 -1.82
N GLY A 52 -19.35 12.07 -1.86
CA GLY A 52 -19.00 12.91 -2.99
C GLY A 52 -18.54 12.11 -4.22
N PRO A 53 -18.70 12.68 -5.43
CA PRO A 53 -18.33 11.99 -6.67
C PRO A 53 -16.83 11.74 -6.82
N VAL A 54 -15.99 12.54 -6.15
CA VAL A 54 -14.52 12.47 -6.23
C VAL A 54 -13.88 11.55 -5.20
N THR A 55 -14.68 10.96 -4.29
CA THR A 55 -14.22 10.18 -3.12
C THR A 55 -13.23 9.09 -3.49
N SER A 56 -13.60 8.22 -4.43
CA SER A 56 -12.75 7.07 -4.81
C SER A 56 -11.39 7.53 -5.34
N LEU A 57 -11.37 8.55 -6.19
CA LEU A 57 -10.12 9.08 -6.77
C LEU A 57 -9.26 9.76 -5.71
N LEU A 58 -9.89 10.50 -4.79
CA LEU A 58 -9.17 11.19 -3.72
C LEU A 58 -8.58 10.21 -2.72
N LEU A 59 -9.31 9.16 -2.32
CA LEU A 59 -8.75 8.11 -1.46
C LEU A 59 -7.60 7.37 -2.12
N GLN A 60 -7.65 7.10 -3.43
CA GLN A 60 -6.51 6.54 -4.16
C GLN A 60 -5.32 7.50 -4.19
N PHE A 61 -5.56 8.79 -4.40
CA PHE A 61 -4.51 9.81 -4.34
C PHE A 61 -3.83 9.86 -2.98
N GLN A 62 -4.58 9.80 -1.88
CA GLN A 62 -4.02 9.76 -0.52
C GLN A 62 -3.06 8.59 -0.32
N MET A 63 -3.39 7.41 -0.85
CA MET A 63 -2.54 6.23 -0.75
C MET A 63 -1.18 6.41 -1.43
N LEU A 64 -1.05 7.33 -2.40
CA LEU A 64 0.23 7.64 -3.04
C LEU A 64 1.14 8.53 -2.18
N LEU A 65 0.58 9.33 -1.28
CA LEU A 65 1.28 10.42 -0.59
C LEU A 65 2.39 9.96 0.36
N PRO A 66 2.29 8.85 1.10
CA PRO A 66 3.40 8.39 1.92
C PRO A 66 4.66 8.04 1.11
N ALA A 67 4.51 7.31 -0.03
CA ALA A 67 5.65 7.06 -0.91
C ALA A 67 6.14 8.35 -1.60
N PHE A 68 5.23 9.20 -2.05
CA PHE A 68 5.59 10.49 -2.63
C PHE A 68 6.48 11.28 -1.67
N SER A 69 6.09 11.40 -0.40
CA SER A 69 6.86 12.11 0.64
C SER A 69 8.24 11.48 0.85
N ALA A 70 8.31 10.14 1.00
CA ALA A 70 9.57 9.43 1.19
C ALA A 70 10.50 9.55 -0.02
N LEU A 71 9.97 9.39 -1.23
CA LEU A 71 10.73 9.46 -2.48
C LEU A 71 11.18 10.89 -2.76
N LEU A 72 10.33 11.89 -2.56
CA LEU A 72 10.67 13.31 -2.75
C LEU A 72 11.79 13.73 -1.80
N LEU A 73 11.61 13.48 -0.49
CA LEU A 73 12.61 13.84 0.51
C LEU A 73 13.90 13.07 0.31
N GLY A 74 13.83 11.76 0.05
CA GLY A 74 14.99 10.93 -0.17
C GLY A 74 15.75 11.27 -1.45
N ALA A 75 15.04 11.64 -2.54
CA ALA A 75 15.69 11.96 -3.80
C ALA A 75 16.32 13.36 -3.84
N PHE A 76 15.75 14.35 -3.15
CA PHE A 76 16.15 15.74 -3.34
C PHE A 76 16.68 16.43 -2.08
N PHE A 77 16.27 15.98 -0.88
CA PHE A 77 16.58 16.68 0.37
C PHE A 77 17.54 15.90 1.29
N PHE A 78 17.42 14.57 1.38
CA PHE A 78 18.26 13.75 2.26
C PHE A 78 19.50 13.26 1.52
N ARG A 79 20.63 13.96 1.67
CA ARG A 79 21.86 13.70 0.92
C ARG A 79 22.46 12.32 1.14
N GLU A 80 22.27 11.73 2.31
CA GLU A 80 22.69 10.39 2.69
C GLU A 80 21.74 9.28 2.21
N SER A 81 20.58 9.66 1.66
CA SER A 81 19.64 8.69 1.12
C SER A 81 20.20 7.95 -0.09
N PRO A 82 19.98 6.62 -0.19
CA PRO A 82 20.35 5.88 -1.40
C PRO A 82 19.57 6.33 -2.64
N LEU A 83 18.51 7.12 -2.45
CA LEU A 83 17.69 7.69 -3.53
C LEU A 83 18.24 9.01 -4.05
N TYR A 84 19.19 9.65 -3.34
CA TYR A 84 19.61 11.01 -3.62
C TYR A 84 20.09 11.17 -5.08
N TYR A 85 19.51 12.11 -5.81
CA TYR A 85 19.64 12.23 -7.28
C TYR A 85 21.09 12.36 -7.77
N ARG A 86 21.99 12.93 -6.95
CA ARG A 86 23.41 13.08 -7.31
C ARG A 86 24.22 11.79 -7.15
N SER A 87 23.84 10.94 -6.20
CA SER A 87 24.54 9.67 -5.89
C SER A 87 23.85 8.45 -6.51
N ASN A 88 22.52 8.45 -6.64
CA ASN A 88 21.79 7.34 -7.24
C ASN A 88 22.00 7.30 -8.77
N ARG A 89 22.91 6.44 -9.22
CA ARG A 89 23.18 6.16 -10.65
C ARG A 89 22.53 4.86 -11.13
N THR A 90 21.76 4.20 -10.28
CA THR A 90 21.13 2.91 -10.60
C THR A 90 19.84 3.11 -11.43
N ALA A 91 19.36 2.00 -12.03
CA ALA A 91 18.10 2.01 -12.79
C ALA A 91 16.88 2.34 -11.93
N SER A 92 16.96 2.13 -10.61
CA SER A 92 15.86 2.43 -9.68
C SER A 92 15.43 3.90 -9.70
N ARG A 93 16.32 4.83 -10.03
CA ARG A 93 16.01 6.26 -10.14
C ARG A 93 14.87 6.57 -11.12
N TRP A 94 14.77 5.79 -12.21
CA TRP A 94 13.72 5.99 -13.21
C TRP A 94 12.35 5.62 -12.67
N PHE A 95 12.26 4.58 -11.83
CA PHE A 95 11.02 4.26 -11.13
C PHE A 95 10.66 5.34 -10.10
N VAL A 96 11.66 5.90 -9.38
CA VAL A 96 11.43 7.01 -8.44
C VAL A 96 10.84 8.22 -9.18
N TYR A 97 11.45 8.65 -10.28
CA TYR A 97 10.95 9.78 -11.06
C TYR A 97 9.57 9.52 -11.67
N PHE A 98 9.36 8.29 -12.15
CA PHE A 98 8.05 7.86 -12.64
C PHE A 98 6.99 7.98 -11.54
N TYR A 99 7.30 7.53 -10.31
CA TYR A 99 6.33 7.56 -9.21
C TYR A 99 5.98 9.00 -8.78
N LEU A 100 6.95 9.89 -8.76
CA LEU A 100 6.72 11.32 -8.51
C LEU A 100 5.83 11.94 -9.61
N LEU A 101 6.09 11.60 -10.87
CA LEU A 101 5.25 12.01 -12.01
C LEU A 101 3.83 11.44 -11.90
N LEU A 102 3.70 10.16 -11.55
CA LEU A 102 2.41 9.48 -11.34
C LEU A 102 1.57 10.22 -10.31
N THR A 103 2.17 10.59 -9.16
CA THR A 103 1.46 11.37 -8.13
C THR A 103 1.03 12.73 -8.65
N GLY A 104 1.85 13.38 -9.47
CA GLY A 104 1.47 14.62 -10.18
C GLY A 104 0.29 14.43 -11.14
N LEU A 105 0.26 13.32 -11.90
CA LEU A 105 -0.88 13.00 -12.77
C LEU A 105 -2.17 12.76 -11.98
N TYR A 106 -2.08 12.08 -10.83
CA TYR A 106 -3.23 11.94 -9.93
C TYR A 106 -3.71 13.28 -9.38
N SER A 107 -2.79 14.20 -9.04
CA SER A 107 -3.14 15.57 -8.62
C SER A 107 -3.89 16.32 -9.73
N ILE A 108 -3.42 16.22 -10.97
CA ILE A 108 -4.08 16.85 -12.13
C ILE A 108 -5.45 16.22 -12.37
N GLY A 109 -5.55 14.89 -12.32
CA GLY A 109 -6.81 14.17 -12.46
C GLY A 109 -7.83 14.54 -11.37
N LEU A 110 -7.37 14.67 -10.12
CA LEU A 110 -8.21 15.11 -9.01
C LEU A 110 -8.71 16.56 -9.23
N MET A 111 -7.83 17.48 -9.62
CA MET A 111 -8.22 18.86 -9.93
C MET A 111 -9.25 18.92 -11.08
N ALA A 112 -9.05 18.14 -12.14
CA ALA A 112 -10.01 18.04 -13.23
C ALA A 112 -11.36 17.48 -12.77
N SER A 113 -11.36 16.47 -11.87
CA SER A 113 -12.56 15.88 -11.30
C SER A 113 -13.29 16.83 -10.33
N LEU A 114 -12.58 17.70 -9.63
CA LEU A 114 -13.18 18.74 -8.80
C LEU A 114 -13.89 19.81 -9.63
N ILE A 115 -13.33 20.12 -10.82
CA ILE A 115 -13.93 21.10 -11.76
C ILE A 115 -15.10 20.46 -12.52
N ARG A 116 -15.00 19.18 -12.88
CA ARG A 116 -15.98 18.41 -13.66
C ARG A 116 -16.28 17.06 -13.01
N PRO A 117 -17.07 17.04 -11.94
CA PRO A 117 -17.34 15.83 -11.16
C PRO A 117 -17.96 14.69 -11.98
N GLU A 118 -18.71 15.03 -13.02
CA GLU A 118 -19.34 14.07 -13.96
C GLU A 118 -18.31 13.25 -14.76
N GLN A 119 -17.07 13.74 -14.88
CA GLN A 119 -15.99 13.06 -15.60
C GLN A 119 -15.11 12.20 -14.69
N THR A 120 -15.34 12.17 -13.38
CA THR A 120 -14.48 11.46 -12.40
C THR A 120 -14.29 9.99 -12.75
N ALA A 121 -15.34 9.29 -13.16
CA ALA A 121 -15.23 7.88 -13.56
C ALA A 121 -14.31 7.69 -14.78
N THR A 122 -14.42 8.55 -15.78
CA THR A 122 -13.56 8.52 -16.98
C THR A 122 -12.10 8.83 -16.60
N ILE A 123 -11.89 9.87 -15.78
CA ILE A 123 -10.54 10.25 -15.32
C ILE A 123 -9.91 9.12 -14.51
N SER A 124 -10.66 8.50 -13.61
CA SER A 124 -10.19 7.34 -12.83
C SER A 124 -9.80 6.16 -13.71
N ALA A 125 -10.61 5.88 -14.75
CA ALA A 125 -10.30 4.83 -15.73
C ALA A 125 -9.02 5.16 -16.54
N LEU A 126 -8.82 6.41 -16.94
CA LEU A 126 -7.60 6.85 -17.63
C LEU A 126 -6.36 6.74 -16.74
N LEU A 127 -6.47 6.96 -15.43
CA LEU A 127 -5.36 6.82 -14.48
C LEU A 127 -4.93 5.36 -14.25
N LEU A 128 -5.70 4.36 -14.68
CA LEU A 128 -5.24 2.97 -14.72
C LEU A 128 -4.09 2.78 -15.71
N ILE A 129 -4.05 3.56 -16.80
CA ILE A 129 -2.99 3.45 -17.81
C ILE A 129 -1.61 3.73 -17.23
N PRO A 130 -1.34 4.89 -16.58
CA PRO A 130 -0.05 5.12 -15.95
C PRO A 130 0.26 4.12 -14.82
N ASN A 131 -0.73 3.58 -14.09
CA ASN A 131 -0.47 2.50 -13.13
C ASN A 131 0.08 1.24 -13.82
N LEU A 132 -0.54 0.82 -14.92
CA LEU A 132 -0.05 -0.33 -15.71
C LEU A 132 1.33 -0.06 -16.31
N ILE A 133 1.57 1.16 -16.82
CA ILE A 133 2.89 1.58 -17.29
C ILE A 133 3.92 1.46 -16.16
N GLY A 134 3.58 1.84 -14.93
CA GLY A 134 4.45 1.70 -13.75
C GLY A 134 4.84 0.27 -13.46
N LEU A 135 3.89 -0.67 -13.53
CA LEU A 135 4.18 -2.10 -13.36
C LEU A 135 5.09 -2.62 -14.47
N ILE A 136 4.80 -2.28 -15.72
CA ILE A 136 5.64 -2.67 -16.87
C ILE A 136 7.05 -2.07 -16.73
N LEU A 137 7.14 -0.79 -16.39
CA LEU A 137 8.42 -0.10 -16.17
C LEU A 137 9.23 -0.79 -15.08
N LEU A 138 8.62 -1.13 -13.95
CA LEU A 138 9.28 -1.84 -12.86
C LEU A 138 9.83 -3.20 -13.33
N VAL A 139 9.04 -3.98 -14.06
CA VAL A 139 9.46 -5.28 -14.58
C VAL A 139 10.61 -5.13 -15.58
N VAL A 140 10.49 -4.21 -16.53
CA VAL A 140 11.50 -3.96 -17.57
C VAL A 140 12.82 -3.46 -16.96
N LEU A 141 12.75 -2.49 -16.05
CA LEU A 141 13.94 -1.96 -15.39
C LEU A 141 14.64 -3.04 -14.56
N ARG A 142 13.86 -3.85 -13.82
CA ARG A 142 14.39 -4.95 -13.02
C ARG A 142 15.02 -6.04 -13.88
N TRP A 143 14.39 -6.38 -15.00
CA TRP A 143 14.94 -7.37 -15.94
C TRP A 143 16.26 -6.91 -16.55
N ARG A 144 16.37 -5.62 -16.93
CA ARG A 144 17.57 -5.07 -17.56
C ARG A 144 18.72 -4.82 -16.58
N ALA A 145 18.42 -4.35 -15.37
CA ALA A 145 19.45 -3.89 -14.42
C ALA A 145 19.75 -4.89 -13.30
N GLY A 146 18.99 -5.99 -13.22
CA GLY A 146 19.10 -6.96 -12.14
C GLY A 146 18.47 -6.51 -10.82
N GLY A 147 18.32 -7.45 -9.87
CA GLY A 147 17.64 -7.21 -8.60
C GLY A 147 18.40 -6.30 -7.63
N GLU A 148 19.73 -6.30 -7.68
CA GLU A 148 20.56 -5.51 -6.75
C GLU A 148 20.37 -4.00 -6.89
N ALA A 149 20.21 -3.52 -8.13
CA ALA A 149 19.93 -2.11 -8.42
C ALA A 149 18.65 -1.57 -7.74
N PHE A 150 17.73 -2.45 -7.36
CA PHE A 150 16.47 -2.11 -6.70
C PHE A 150 16.52 -2.32 -5.19
N SER A 151 17.33 -3.24 -4.69
CA SER A 151 17.45 -3.55 -3.26
C SER A 151 17.92 -2.35 -2.46
N GLY A 152 18.96 -1.64 -2.94
CA GLY A 152 19.50 -0.45 -2.28
C GLY A 152 18.49 0.73 -2.20
N ALA A 153 17.54 0.79 -3.14
CA ALA A 153 16.48 1.80 -3.14
C ALA A 153 15.22 1.36 -2.35
N GLY A 154 15.26 0.22 -1.67
CA GLY A 154 14.10 -0.34 -0.96
C GLY A 154 13.00 -0.86 -1.91
N LEU A 155 13.31 -1.12 -3.17
CA LEU A 155 12.38 -1.56 -4.22
C LEU A 155 12.47 -3.07 -4.51
N ALA A 156 13.03 -3.86 -3.61
CA ALA A 156 13.17 -5.30 -3.80
C ALA A 156 11.80 -6.00 -3.88
N GLY A 157 11.64 -6.94 -4.83
CA GLY A 157 10.40 -7.71 -5.00
C GLY A 157 10.12 -8.71 -3.88
N GLY A 158 11.17 -9.14 -3.18
CA GLY A 158 11.06 -10.13 -2.12
C GLY A 158 10.92 -11.57 -2.62
N LYS A 159 10.80 -12.50 -1.68
CA LYS A 159 10.66 -13.94 -1.94
C LYS A 159 9.21 -14.26 -2.25
N TRP A 160 8.89 -14.70 -3.48
CA TRP A 160 7.52 -14.99 -3.93
C TRP A 160 6.77 -16.02 -3.06
N ARG A 161 7.51 -16.99 -2.45
CA ARG A 161 6.92 -17.97 -1.52
C ARG A 161 6.27 -17.29 -0.29
N VAL A 162 6.83 -16.16 0.15
CA VAL A 162 6.25 -15.40 1.26
C VAL A 162 4.95 -14.71 0.82
N TRP A 163 4.90 -14.18 -0.41
CA TRP A 163 3.66 -13.65 -0.97
C TRP A 163 2.54 -14.69 -0.94
N LEU A 164 2.85 -15.91 -1.42
CA LEU A 164 1.87 -16.99 -1.49
C LEU A 164 1.41 -17.44 -0.09
N VAL A 165 2.35 -17.75 0.81
CA VAL A 165 2.00 -18.27 2.15
C VAL A 165 1.21 -17.25 2.96
N TYR A 166 1.65 -15.98 2.97
CA TYR A 166 0.94 -14.92 3.70
C TYR A 166 -0.39 -14.54 3.02
N GLY A 167 -0.43 -14.57 1.69
CA GLY A 167 -1.66 -14.31 0.93
C GLY A 167 -2.72 -15.38 1.17
N VAL A 168 -2.37 -16.66 1.10
CA VAL A 168 -3.27 -17.76 1.44
C VAL A 168 -3.72 -17.67 2.91
N GLY A 169 -2.80 -17.36 3.84
CA GLY A 169 -3.12 -17.16 5.24
C GLY A 169 -4.13 -16.03 5.46
N LEU A 170 -4.00 -14.93 4.73
CA LEU A 170 -4.92 -13.79 4.81
C LEU A 170 -6.31 -14.15 4.26
N ILE A 171 -6.39 -14.85 3.13
CA ILE A 171 -7.67 -15.33 2.58
C ILE A 171 -8.33 -16.32 3.55
N ALA A 172 -7.54 -17.25 4.11
CA ALA A 172 -8.04 -18.21 5.09
C ALA A 172 -8.56 -17.52 6.36
N PHE A 173 -7.89 -16.45 6.82
CA PHE A 173 -8.35 -15.65 7.96
C PHE A 173 -9.73 -15.02 7.70
N TYR A 174 -9.93 -14.36 6.56
CA TYR A 174 -11.23 -13.78 6.22
C TYR A 174 -12.29 -14.86 5.98
N GLY A 175 -11.93 -15.98 5.35
CA GLY A 175 -12.83 -17.13 5.19
C GLY A 175 -13.28 -17.71 6.53
N LEU A 176 -12.36 -17.85 7.50
CA LEU A 176 -12.68 -18.27 8.86
C LEU A 176 -13.57 -17.26 9.57
N GLN A 177 -13.27 -15.96 9.46
CA GLN A 177 -14.12 -14.90 10.01
C GLN A 177 -15.55 -14.98 9.46
N THR A 178 -15.71 -15.12 8.15
CA THR A 178 -17.02 -15.27 7.50
C THR A 178 -17.75 -16.52 7.99
N LEU A 179 -17.05 -17.66 8.11
CA LEU A 179 -17.62 -18.90 8.64
C LEU A 179 -18.11 -18.73 10.09
N LEU A 180 -17.30 -18.07 10.95
CA LEU A 180 -17.69 -17.78 12.34
C LEU A 180 -18.90 -16.86 12.42
N ASN A 181 -18.94 -15.81 11.58
CA ASN A 181 -20.08 -14.92 11.49
C ASN A 181 -21.35 -15.68 11.08
N TYR A 182 -21.26 -16.60 10.13
CA TYR A 182 -22.37 -17.46 9.73
C TYR A 182 -22.81 -18.39 10.86
N VAL A 183 -21.87 -19.10 11.51
CA VAL A 183 -22.15 -20.04 12.60
C VAL A 183 -22.79 -19.35 13.80
N PHE A 184 -22.28 -18.19 14.20
CA PHE A 184 -22.79 -17.42 15.33
C PHE A 184 -23.92 -16.47 14.97
N LYS A 185 -24.38 -16.45 13.71
CA LYS A 185 -25.46 -15.58 13.21
C LYS A 185 -25.18 -14.10 13.47
N LEU A 186 -23.94 -13.66 13.28
CA LEU A 186 -23.50 -12.27 13.48
C LEU A 186 -23.76 -11.39 12.24
N GLY A 187 -24.24 -11.98 11.14
CA GLY A 187 -24.58 -11.32 9.89
C GLY A 187 -25.67 -12.06 9.14
N GLN A 188 -26.03 -11.56 7.95
CA GLN A 188 -26.99 -12.19 7.06
C GLN A 188 -26.33 -12.51 5.73
N VAL A 189 -26.67 -13.64 5.12
CA VAL A 189 -26.21 -13.99 3.79
C VAL A 189 -26.77 -12.98 2.78
N VAL A 190 -25.87 -12.35 2.03
CA VAL A 190 -26.25 -11.34 1.04
C VAL A 190 -26.79 -12.03 -0.21
N ASP A 191 -27.93 -11.58 -0.72
CA ASP A 191 -28.38 -11.93 -2.06
C ASP A 191 -27.53 -11.17 -3.09
N LEU A 192 -26.56 -11.87 -3.68
CA LEU A 192 -25.64 -11.30 -4.65
C LEU A 192 -26.32 -10.73 -5.88
N LYS A 193 -27.45 -11.31 -6.32
CA LYS A 193 -28.20 -10.82 -7.50
C LYS A 193 -28.91 -9.51 -7.19
N ALA A 194 -29.45 -9.37 -5.99
CA ALA A 194 -30.05 -8.15 -5.52
C ALA A 194 -29.01 -7.04 -5.26
N ALA A 195 -27.85 -7.42 -4.68
CA ALA A 195 -26.76 -6.49 -4.40
C ALA A 195 -26.05 -6.00 -5.67
N PHE A 196 -26.00 -6.83 -6.73
CA PHE A 196 -25.32 -6.52 -8.00
C PHE A 196 -26.22 -6.75 -9.21
N PRO A 197 -27.22 -5.90 -9.46
CA PRO A 197 -28.18 -6.09 -10.58
C PRO A 197 -27.51 -6.16 -11.96
N GLN A 198 -26.40 -5.44 -12.15
CA GLN A 198 -25.64 -5.44 -13.41
C GLN A 198 -24.99 -6.81 -13.69
N MET A 199 -24.56 -7.52 -12.64
CA MET A 199 -24.02 -8.87 -12.73
C MET A 199 -25.16 -9.91 -12.87
N ALA A 200 -26.31 -9.64 -12.28
CA ALA A 200 -27.53 -10.46 -12.48
C ALA A 200 -27.98 -10.45 -13.94
N ALA A 201 -27.82 -9.33 -14.65
CA ALA A 201 -28.14 -9.21 -16.07
C ALA A 201 -27.28 -10.14 -16.98
N ALA A 202 -26.12 -10.62 -16.49
CA ALA A 202 -25.29 -11.57 -17.23
C ALA A 202 -25.83 -13.01 -17.22
N ASN A 203 -26.97 -13.28 -16.55
CA ASN A 203 -27.62 -14.59 -16.44
C ASN A 203 -26.72 -15.75 -15.98
N LEU A 204 -25.65 -15.44 -15.25
CA LEU A 204 -24.73 -16.44 -14.71
C LEU A 204 -25.37 -17.16 -13.50
N PRO A 205 -25.17 -18.49 -13.35
CA PRO A 205 -25.50 -19.19 -12.12
C PRO A 205 -24.75 -18.58 -10.92
N ALA A 206 -25.38 -18.53 -9.75
CA ALA A 206 -24.77 -17.94 -8.56
C ALA A 206 -23.35 -18.45 -8.22
N PRO A 207 -23.04 -19.77 -8.35
CA PRO A 207 -21.67 -20.25 -8.16
C PRO A 207 -20.66 -19.70 -9.17
N ALA A 208 -21.05 -19.54 -10.45
CA ALA A 208 -20.18 -18.98 -11.48
C ALA A 208 -19.93 -17.49 -11.25
N LEU A 209 -20.96 -16.77 -10.81
CA LEU A 209 -20.85 -15.37 -10.41
C LEU A 209 -19.88 -15.21 -9.22
N MET A 210 -20.06 -16.00 -8.16
CA MET A 210 -19.15 -15.97 -7.01
C MET A 210 -17.71 -16.31 -7.39
N LEU A 211 -17.50 -17.32 -8.24
CA LEU A 211 -16.17 -17.69 -8.71
C LEU A 211 -15.53 -16.55 -9.52
N SER A 212 -16.28 -15.91 -10.40
CA SER A 212 -15.82 -14.74 -11.18
C SER A 212 -15.43 -13.59 -10.26
N MET A 213 -16.28 -13.27 -9.27
CA MET A 213 -15.98 -12.24 -8.26
C MET A 213 -14.74 -12.60 -7.45
N ALA A 214 -14.62 -13.85 -6.98
CA ALA A 214 -13.46 -14.30 -6.22
C ALA A 214 -12.16 -14.18 -7.05
N ILE A 215 -12.16 -14.63 -8.30
CA ILE A 215 -10.99 -14.51 -9.19
C ILE A 215 -10.63 -13.02 -9.38
N ASN A 216 -11.61 -12.19 -9.71
CA ASN A 216 -11.37 -10.78 -9.96
C ASN A 216 -10.86 -10.08 -8.69
N THR A 217 -11.47 -10.33 -7.54
CA THR A 217 -11.19 -9.59 -6.30
C THR A 217 -9.96 -10.15 -5.55
N LEU A 218 -9.78 -11.45 -5.49
CA LEU A 218 -8.70 -12.07 -4.70
C LEU A 218 -7.43 -12.37 -5.50
N ILE A 219 -7.53 -12.41 -6.84
CA ILE A 219 -6.38 -12.72 -7.69
C ILE A 219 -5.99 -11.51 -8.55
N VAL A 220 -6.91 -11.00 -9.38
CA VAL A 220 -6.59 -9.93 -10.34
C VAL A 220 -6.44 -8.57 -9.66
N GLY A 221 -7.40 -8.23 -8.80
CA GLY A 221 -7.47 -6.92 -8.13
C GLY A 221 -6.21 -6.53 -7.34
N PRO A 222 -5.62 -7.44 -6.53
CA PRO A 222 -4.38 -7.15 -5.80
C PRO A 222 -3.20 -6.77 -6.71
N PHE A 223 -3.09 -7.36 -7.90
CA PHE A 223 -2.05 -6.99 -8.86
C PHE A 223 -2.34 -5.65 -9.54
N LEU A 224 -3.59 -5.36 -9.89
CA LEU A 224 -3.97 -4.07 -10.46
C LEU A 224 -3.81 -2.92 -9.46
N GLY A 225 -4.09 -3.18 -8.18
CA GLY A 225 -3.92 -2.21 -7.09
C GLY A 225 -2.48 -2.02 -6.61
N LEU A 226 -1.52 -2.81 -7.11
CA LEU A 226 -0.18 -2.93 -6.56
C LEU A 226 0.59 -1.59 -6.51
N ILE A 227 0.47 -0.75 -7.53
CA ILE A 227 1.14 0.56 -7.58
C ILE A 227 0.54 1.54 -6.57
N ILE A 228 -0.77 1.49 -6.37
CA ILE A 228 -1.48 2.35 -5.41
C ILE A 228 -1.09 1.96 -3.97
N THR A 229 -1.19 0.67 -3.64
CA THR A 229 -0.82 0.18 -2.29
C THR A 229 0.69 0.28 -2.02
N PHE A 230 1.54 0.21 -3.06
CA PHE A 230 2.95 0.55 -2.93
C PHE A 230 3.13 1.97 -2.36
N GLY A 231 2.22 2.89 -2.67
CA GLY A 231 2.24 4.25 -2.14
C GLY A 231 2.26 4.30 -0.63
N GLU A 232 1.37 3.58 0.02
CA GLU A 232 1.41 3.47 1.46
C GLU A 232 2.62 2.65 1.94
N GLU A 233 2.82 1.48 1.36
CA GLU A 233 3.80 0.53 1.87
C GLU A 233 5.25 1.01 1.73
N TYR A 234 5.58 1.76 0.69
CA TYR A 234 6.91 2.35 0.58
C TYR A 234 7.15 3.41 1.65
N GLY A 235 6.17 4.27 1.91
CA GLY A 235 6.27 5.26 2.99
C GLY A 235 6.36 4.63 4.36
N TRP A 236 5.45 3.70 4.66
CA TRP A 236 5.37 3.07 5.98
C TRP A 236 6.45 2.00 6.18
N ARG A 237 6.59 1.02 5.28
CA ARG A 237 7.48 -0.14 5.45
C ARG A 237 8.84 0.06 4.79
N GLY A 238 8.90 0.79 3.70
CA GLY A 238 10.17 1.12 3.04
C GLY A 238 10.99 2.15 3.80
N TYR A 239 10.34 3.22 4.24
CA TYR A 239 11.02 4.32 4.92
C TYR A 239 10.84 4.29 6.45
N LEU A 240 9.63 4.50 6.96
CA LEU A 240 9.39 4.71 8.40
C LEU A 240 9.76 3.48 9.24
N GLN A 241 9.41 2.28 8.79
CA GLN A 241 9.79 1.03 9.47
C GLN A 241 11.31 0.89 9.58
N THR A 242 12.05 1.23 8.51
CA THR A 242 13.51 1.15 8.49
C THR A 242 14.12 2.06 9.57
N GLU A 243 13.56 3.24 9.78
CA GLU A 243 13.98 4.15 10.85
C GLU A 243 13.55 3.66 12.24
N LEU A 244 12.26 3.36 12.43
CA LEU A 244 11.72 3.06 13.75
C LEU A 244 12.19 1.71 14.32
N THR A 245 12.51 0.73 13.48
CA THR A 245 13.04 -0.56 13.96
C THR A 245 14.42 -0.46 14.62
N ARG A 246 15.10 0.68 14.53
CA ARG A 246 16.29 1.01 15.33
C ARG A 246 15.98 1.16 16.83
N LEU A 247 14.70 1.37 17.19
CA LEU A 247 14.19 1.28 18.58
C LEU A 247 13.97 -0.17 19.06
N GLY A 248 14.24 -1.14 18.20
CA GLY A 248 13.87 -2.54 18.34
C GLY A 248 12.65 -2.89 17.47
N ARG A 249 12.65 -4.10 16.89
CA ARG A 249 11.63 -4.52 15.91
C ARG A 249 10.20 -4.41 16.45
N VAL A 250 9.96 -4.90 17.66
CA VAL A 250 8.61 -4.88 18.26
C VAL A 250 8.14 -3.45 18.51
N ARG A 251 8.96 -2.64 19.19
CA ARG A 251 8.60 -1.26 19.55
C ARG A 251 8.44 -0.38 18.30
N GLY A 252 9.35 -0.53 17.33
CA GLY A 252 9.30 0.26 16.09
C GLY A 252 8.07 -0.05 15.25
N VAL A 253 7.69 -1.33 15.13
CA VAL A 253 6.48 -1.74 14.38
C VAL A 253 5.21 -1.31 15.11
N PHE A 254 5.18 -1.39 16.46
CA PHE A 254 4.07 -0.88 17.26
C PHE A 254 3.86 0.62 17.00
N LEU A 255 4.92 1.42 17.14
CA LEU A 255 4.85 2.88 16.94
C LEU A 255 4.43 3.23 15.50
N LEU A 256 4.94 2.49 14.50
CA LEU A 256 4.51 2.64 13.11
C LEU A 256 3.01 2.38 12.97
N GLY A 257 2.49 1.31 13.57
CA GLY A 257 1.06 0.97 13.50
C GLY A 257 0.18 2.04 14.12
N VAL A 258 0.60 2.63 15.25
CA VAL A 258 -0.10 3.76 15.89
C VAL A 258 -0.11 4.98 14.96
N ILE A 259 1.04 5.36 14.42
CA ILE A 259 1.17 6.50 13.49
C ILE A 259 0.30 6.29 12.24
N TRP A 260 0.34 5.08 11.67
CA TRP A 260 -0.45 4.74 10.50
C TRP A 260 -1.96 4.77 10.78
N GLY A 261 -2.40 4.31 11.95
CA GLY A 261 -3.79 4.42 12.38
C GLY A 261 -4.26 5.88 12.55
N MET A 262 -3.43 6.73 13.15
CA MET A 262 -3.70 8.17 13.30
C MET A 262 -3.80 8.90 11.96
N TRP A 263 -3.05 8.45 10.95
CA TRP A 263 -3.09 9.00 9.60
C TRP A 263 -4.49 8.92 8.97
N HIS A 264 -5.31 7.92 9.33
CA HIS A 264 -6.68 7.75 8.84
C HIS A 264 -7.73 8.59 9.58
N TRP A 265 -7.39 9.29 10.67
CA TRP A 265 -8.40 9.94 11.51
C TRP A 265 -9.37 10.86 10.77
N PRO A 266 -8.96 11.76 9.85
CA PRO A 266 -9.92 12.64 9.19
C PRO A 266 -11.00 11.87 8.40
N VAL A 267 -10.62 10.84 7.64
CA VAL A 267 -11.60 10.02 6.90
C VAL A 267 -12.48 9.17 7.83
N ILE A 268 -11.96 8.70 8.97
CA ILE A 268 -12.76 8.02 10.00
C ILE A 268 -13.81 8.97 10.57
N TRP A 269 -13.48 10.23 10.79
CA TRP A 269 -14.43 11.24 11.28
C TRP A 269 -15.48 11.59 10.25
N MET A 270 -15.24 11.37 8.97
CA MET A 270 -16.23 11.44 7.89
C MET A 270 -17.07 10.16 7.76
N GLY A 271 -16.79 9.10 8.54
CA GLY A 271 -17.54 7.84 8.54
C GLY A 271 -16.91 6.69 7.80
N TYR A 272 -15.65 6.80 7.35
CA TYR A 272 -14.93 5.72 6.68
C TYR A 272 -14.76 4.52 7.62
N ASN A 273 -15.16 3.33 7.17
CA ASN A 273 -15.15 2.05 7.90
C ASN A 273 -15.99 2.01 9.21
N TYR A 274 -16.24 3.16 9.86
CA TYR A 274 -16.91 3.23 11.16
C TYR A 274 -17.98 4.35 11.15
N PRO A 275 -19.03 4.24 10.31
CA PRO A 275 -20.05 5.29 10.19
C PRO A 275 -20.75 5.55 11.52
N GLY A 276 -20.88 6.83 11.88
CA GLY A 276 -21.51 7.25 13.13
C GLY A 276 -20.72 7.04 14.41
N GLN A 277 -19.47 6.50 14.33
CA GLN A 277 -18.64 6.20 15.50
C GLN A 277 -17.23 6.82 15.39
N PRO A 278 -17.08 8.15 15.28
CA PRO A 278 -15.79 8.76 14.98
C PRO A 278 -14.71 8.48 16.04
N VAL A 279 -15.04 8.57 17.31
CA VAL A 279 -14.07 8.37 18.42
C VAL A 279 -13.72 6.89 18.55
N LEU A 280 -14.72 6.02 18.67
CA LEU A 280 -14.50 4.58 18.79
C LEU A 280 -13.84 4.02 17.52
N GLY A 281 -14.27 4.50 16.36
CA GLY A 281 -13.67 4.15 15.06
C GLY A 281 -12.21 4.55 14.96
N SER A 282 -11.83 5.72 15.49
CA SER A 282 -10.41 6.15 15.54
C SER A 282 -9.57 5.21 16.39
N ILE A 283 -10.06 4.78 17.54
CA ILE A 283 -9.37 3.81 18.41
C ILE A 283 -9.29 2.45 17.71
N ALA A 284 -10.39 1.96 17.15
CA ALA A 284 -10.46 0.69 16.44
C ALA A 284 -9.52 0.68 15.22
N MET A 285 -9.44 1.79 14.46
CA MET A 285 -8.52 1.93 13.34
C MET A 285 -7.06 1.87 13.79
N VAL A 286 -6.69 2.50 14.89
CA VAL A 286 -5.31 2.40 15.44
C VAL A 286 -5.00 0.96 15.82
N LEU A 287 -5.90 0.26 16.52
CA LEU A 287 -5.71 -1.15 16.88
C LEU A 287 -5.57 -2.05 15.64
N MET A 288 -6.43 -1.87 14.64
CA MET A 288 -6.37 -2.59 13.37
C MET A 288 -5.04 -2.33 12.65
N CYS A 289 -4.63 -1.07 12.54
CA CYS A 289 -3.37 -0.70 11.91
C CYS A 289 -2.15 -1.25 12.66
N VAL A 290 -2.18 -1.34 13.99
CA VAL A 290 -1.11 -1.99 14.77
C VAL A 290 -1.03 -3.48 14.44
N ILE A 291 -2.15 -4.20 14.42
CA ILE A 291 -2.19 -5.63 14.08
C ILE A 291 -1.68 -5.86 12.65
N LEU A 292 -2.21 -5.08 11.70
CA LEU A 292 -1.82 -5.19 10.30
C LEU A 292 -0.37 -4.74 10.08
N ALA A 293 0.13 -3.77 10.85
CA ALA A 293 1.53 -3.36 10.82
C ALA A 293 2.47 -4.51 11.19
N TYR A 294 2.15 -5.30 12.20
CA TYR A 294 2.94 -6.48 12.55
C TYR A 294 2.90 -7.53 11.43
N PHE A 295 1.72 -7.83 10.91
CA PHE A 295 1.57 -8.79 9.81
C PHE A 295 2.42 -8.41 8.59
N LEU A 296 2.28 -7.18 8.10
CA LEU A 296 3.00 -6.68 6.92
C LEU A 296 4.49 -6.52 7.19
N ALA A 297 4.88 -6.00 8.37
CA ALA A 297 6.28 -5.84 8.73
C ALA A 297 7.02 -7.18 8.76
N TYR A 298 6.42 -8.20 9.37
CA TYR A 298 7.03 -9.53 9.42
C TYR A 298 7.06 -10.21 8.05
N ALA A 299 6.06 -9.99 7.20
CA ALA A 299 6.11 -10.42 5.81
C ALA A 299 7.28 -9.77 5.05
N VAL A 300 7.52 -8.47 5.25
CA VAL A 300 8.69 -7.75 4.68
C VAL A 300 10.00 -8.31 5.22
N PHE A 301 10.12 -8.53 6.53
CA PHE A 301 11.34 -9.13 7.12
C PHE A 301 11.63 -10.53 6.60
N LYS A 302 10.60 -11.35 6.34
CA LYS A 302 10.74 -12.70 5.81
C LYS A 302 11.06 -12.73 4.32
N SER A 303 10.45 -11.83 3.55
CA SER A 303 10.62 -11.77 2.10
C SER A 303 11.85 -10.97 1.66
N ASN A 304 12.31 -10.02 2.47
CA ASN A 304 13.27 -8.97 2.10
C ASN A 304 12.77 -8.11 0.92
N GLY A 305 11.46 -7.80 0.87
CA GLY A 305 10.89 -7.04 -0.22
C GLY A 305 9.63 -6.27 0.14
N ILE A 306 9.62 -4.99 -0.22
CA ILE A 306 8.50 -4.09 0.05
C ILE A 306 7.25 -4.46 -0.77
N TRP A 307 7.43 -4.98 -1.98
CA TRP A 307 6.33 -5.39 -2.84
C TRP A 307 5.49 -6.52 -2.24
N THR A 308 6.06 -7.30 -1.31
CA THR A 308 5.28 -8.27 -0.51
C THR A 308 4.21 -7.56 0.32
N ALA A 309 4.58 -6.47 1.01
CA ALA A 309 3.60 -5.71 1.78
C ALA A 309 2.58 -5.03 0.87
N ALA A 310 3.00 -4.43 -0.26
CA ALA A 310 2.09 -3.82 -1.21
C ALA A 310 1.05 -4.82 -1.74
N TYR A 311 1.48 -6.03 -2.11
CA TYR A 311 0.58 -7.10 -2.54
C TYR A 311 -0.39 -7.53 -1.43
N LEU A 312 0.13 -7.78 -0.22
CA LEU A 312 -0.69 -8.22 0.91
C LEU A 312 -1.66 -7.14 1.37
N HIS A 313 -1.28 -5.87 1.29
CA HIS A 313 -2.18 -4.74 1.56
C HIS A 313 -3.30 -4.66 0.51
N ALA A 314 -2.96 -4.74 -0.77
CA ALA A 314 -3.96 -4.80 -1.84
C ALA A 314 -4.91 -5.97 -1.66
N LEU A 315 -4.38 -7.16 -1.35
CA LEU A 315 -5.17 -8.35 -1.08
C LEU A 315 -6.06 -8.18 0.16
N ASN A 316 -5.54 -7.56 1.23
CA ASN A 316 -6.32 -7.27 2.44
C ASN A 316 -7.55 -6.41 2.13
N ASN A 317 -7.36 -5.31 1.39
CA ASN A 317 -8.44 -4.41 1.04
C ASN A 317 -9.48 -5.09 0.14
N GLN A 318 -9.04 -5.90 -0.79
CA GLN A 318 -9.91 -6.66 -1.69
C GLN A 318 -10.62 -7.81 -0.95
N ALA A 319 -9.91 -8.56 -0.11
CA ALA A 319 -10.50 -9.66 0.66
C ALA A 319 -11.55 -9.16 1.66
N LEU A 320 -11.25 -8.08 2.39
CA LEU A 320 -12.23 -7.45 3.28
C LEU A 320 -13.53 -7.12 2.53
N SER A 321 -13.41 -6.47 1.36
CA SER A 321 -14.58 -6.12 0.54
C SER A 321 -15.30 -7.36 0.01
N PHE A 322 -14.58 -8.36 -0.50
CA PHE A 322 -15.17 -9.60 -1.03
C PHE A 322 -15.94 -10.36 0.06
N PHE A 323 -15.31 -10.59 1.21
CA PHE A 323 -15.93 -11.35 2.29
C PHE A 323 -17.06 -10.57 2.97
N ALA A 324 -17.00 -9.24 3.06
CA ALA A 324 -18.11 -8.42 3.55
C ALA A 324 -19.35 -8.45 2.63
N MET A 325 -19.19 -8.77 1.33
CA MET A 325 -20.31 -8.93 0.39
C MET A 325 -20.95 -10.33 0.46
N THR A 326 -20.39 -11.26 1.18
CA THR A 326 -20.89 -12.65 1.24
C THR A 326 -21.69 -12.97 2.51
N TRP A 327 -21.73 -12.04 3.46
CA TRP A 327 -22.51 -12.20 4.70
C TRP A 327 -22.99 -10.87 5.27
#